data_498933247a3efc2ea67a15089b1a7a2a
#
_entry.id   498933247a3efc2ea67a15089b1a7a2a
#
_cell.length_a   1.000
_cell.length_b   1.000
_cell.length_c   1.000
_cell.angle_alpha   90.00
_cell.angle_beta   90.00
_cell.angle_gamma   90.00
#
_symmetry.space_group_name_H-M   'P 1'
#
loop_
_entity.id
_entity.type
_entity.pdbx_description
1 polymer ?
#
loop_
_entity_poly.entity_id
_entity_poly.type
_entity_poly.pdbx_seq_one_letter_code
_entity_poly.pdbx_strand_id
1 'polypeptide(L)'
;RDRSPSRGLGDVYKRQVLGFYYQDYMAVGGDKALDNVVGFSKKVWSSWAPASWELFSKAVPKLNQLDDVGEVEEGTFSVEKVLSLKPDLLVLADWQYEMLGSDLDAINEAGIPIVVLDYNAQTLDKHIKSTEIIGELTGQKDRAAKIAKEYKDIVEHIQTTVKNAKLAKQPKVYVEFGRGGPAEQGMTFFSSMWGSMISLVGAENVAPAEIGKWGTLAAEKVLAAKPDAIIITGRETELKKNQDGMVMGFGIEKAEAERRLNAFKHRAGWAELPAVKNNRVYAAYHANSRTLSDSASVQFVAKAAYPDLFKDLDPQQTYLNFYKNYLPVTPEGTIYLFPETK
;
A
#
# COMPACT_ATOMS: atom_id res chain seq x y z
N ARG A 1 36.94 -19.49 22.79
CA ARG A 1 35.98 -18.46 22.27
C ARG A 1 34.91 -19.18 21.50
N ASP A 2 33.82 -19.39 22.19
CA ASP A 2 32.61 -20.05 21.64
C ASP A 2 32.00 -19.13 20.59
N ARG A 3 32.11 -19.49 19.31
CA ARG A 3 31.35 -18.85 18.24
C ARG A 3 30.02 -19.54 18.17
N SER A 4 29.08 -19.18 19.04
CA SER A 4 27.67 -19.49 18.82
C SER A 4 27.27 -18.88 17.50
N PRO A 5 26.58 -19.62 16.62
CA PRO A 5 26.02 -19.02 15.40
C PRO A 5 25.14 -17.83 15.81
N SER A 6 25.30 -16.71 15.14
CA SER A 6 24.50 -15.51 15.41
C SER A 6 23.02 -15.89 15.37
N ARG A 7 22.36 -15.86 16.52
CA ARG A 7 20.93 -16.07 16.60
C ARG A 7 20.25 -14.98 15.79
N GLY A 8 19.35 -15.35 14.89
CA GLY A 8 18.52 -14.39 14.17
C GLY A 8 17.70 -13.55 15.12
N LEU A 9 17.27 -12.35 14.71
CA LEU A 9 16.43 -11.47 15.54
C LEU A 9 15.13 -12.16 16.00
N GLY A 10 14.58 -13.09 15.21
CA GLY A 10 13.41 -13.89 15.57
C GLY A 10 13.65 -14.83 16.77
N ASP A 11 14.90 -15.25 17.02
CA ASP A 11 15.24 -16.06 18.20
C ASP A 11 15.33 -15.22 19.46
N VAL A 12 15.60 -13.93 19.34
CA VAL A 12 15.72 -12.99 20.46
C VAL A 12 14.38 -12.35 20.78
N TYR A 13 13.62 -11.97 19.78
CA TYR A 13 12.34 -11.27 19.92
C TYR A 13 11.17 -12.23 19.72
N LYS A 14 10.81 -12.94 20.79
CA LYS A 14 9.74 -13.96 20.77
C LYS A 14 8.34 -13.41 21.06
N ARG A 15 8.25 -12.15 21.48
CA ARG A 15 6.99 -11.48 21.83
C ARG A 15 6.93 -10.14 21.11
N GLN A 16 6.46 -10.18 19.88
CA GLN A 16 6.40 -8.99 19.02
C GLN A 16 4.99 -8.42 18.94
N VAL A 17 4.89 -7.10 18.90
CA VAL A 17 3.63 -6.38 18.62
C VAL A 17 3.79 -5.64 17.30
N LEU A 18 2.82 -5.81 16.40
CA LEU A 18 2.84 -5.20 15.06
C LEU A 18 1.82 -4.06 14.98
N GLY A 19 2.29 -2.84 14.74
CA GLY A 19 1.41 -1.68 14.52
C GLY A 19 0.80 -1.64 13.12
N PHE A 20 1.56 -2.08 12.11
CA PHE A 20 1.15 -2.06 10.71
C PHE A 20 1.94 -3.09 9.90
N TYR A 21 1.74 -3.17 8.58
CA TYR A 21 2.44 -4.09 7.66
C TYR A 21 2.33 -5.57 8.05
N TYR A 22 1.23 -5.94 8.70
CA TYR A 22 0.99 -7.33 9.15
C TYR A 22 0.89 -8.32 7.98
N GLN A 23 0.34 -7.92 6.83
CA GLN A 23 0.31 -8.76 5.62
C GLN A 23 1.71 -9.01 5.08
N ASP A 24 2.55 -7.98 5.08
CA ASP A 24 3.96 -8.08 4.64
C ASP A 24 4.75 -8.97 5.58
N TYR A 25 4.51 -8.82 6.88
CA TYR A 25 5.08 -9.68 7.90
C TYR A 25 4.72 -11.16 7.66
N MET A 26 3.46 -11.44 7.33
CA MET A 26 2.99 -12.79 7.02
C MET A 26 3.56 -13.30 5.68
N ALA A 27 3.64 -12.46 4.65
CA ALA A 27 4.18 -12.83 3.35
C ALA A 27 5.64 -13.27 3.45
N VAL A 28 6.46 -12.52 4.18
CA VAL A 28 7.87 -12.84 4.39
C VAL A 28 8.05 -13.98 5.36
N GLY A 29 7.32 -13.98 6.47
CA GLY A 29 7.45 -14.99 7.53
C GLY A 29 6.87 -16.35 7.18
N GLY A 30 5.93 -16.41 6.25
CA GLY A 30 5.26 -17.67 5.87
C GLY A 30 4.36 -18.23 6.96
N ASP A 31 4.18 -19.55 6.98
CA ASP A 31 3.20 -20.22 7.85
C ASP A 31 3.43 -20.01 9.34
N LYS A 32 4.67 -19.75 9.74
CA LYS A 32 5.04 -19.54 11.15
C LYS A 32 5.21 -18.07 11.52
N ALA A 33 4.84 -17.15 10.65
CA ALA A 33 5.04 -15.72 10.85
C ALA A 33 4.47 -15.21 12.19
N LEU A 34 3.29 -15.71 12.59
CA LEU A 34 2.61 -15.25 13.80
C LEU A 34 3.04 -15.94 15.10
N ASP A 35 3.94 -16.92 15.04
CA ASP A 35 4.36 -17.66 16.23
C ASP A 35 4.97 -16.75 17.32
N ASN A 36 5.65 -15.69 16.91
CA ASN A 36 6.27 -14.72 17.80
C ASN A 36 5.46 -13.42 17.97
N VAL A 37 4.23 -13.36 17.49
CA VAL A 37 3.37 -12.18 17.59
C VAL A 37 2.36 -12.36 18.72
N VAL A 38 2.28 -11.36 19.60
CA VAL A 38 1.36 -11.37 20.76
C VAL A 38 0.22 -10.36 20.63
N GLY A 39 0.32 -9.43 19.71
CA GLY A 39 -0.70 -8.43 19.43
C GLY A 39 -0.41 -7.65 18.18
N PHE A 40 -1.41 -7.01 17.63
CA PHE A 40 -1.28 -6.15 16.45
C PHE A 40 -2.46 -5.17 16.35
N SER A 41 -2.36 -4.23 15.43
CA SER A 41 -3.44 -3.26 15.16
C SER A 41 -4.57 -3.91 14.36
N LYS A 42 -5.28 -4.83 14.99
CA LYS A 42 -6.36 -5.63 14.39
C LYS A 42 -7.46 -4.74 13.80
N LYS A 43 -7.85 -3.72 14.56
CA LYS A 43 -8.93 -2.82 14.17
C LYS A 43 -8.60 -2.00 12.92
N VAL A 44 -7.32 -1.69 12.69
CA VAL A 44 -6.87 -1.06 11.44
C VAL A 44 -7.27 -1.94 10.25
N TRP A 45 -6.93 -3.21 10.30
CA TRP A 45 -7.25 -4.14 9.23
C TRP A 45 -8.76 -4.26 9.00
N SER A 46 -9.50 -4.55 10.06
CA SER A 46 -10.95 -4.75 9.96
C SER A 46 -11.72 -3.49 9.56
N SER A 47 -11.20 -2.30 9.88
CA SER A 47 -11.84 -1.03 9.54
C SER A 47 -11.49 -0.53 8.14
N TRP A 48 -10.21 -0.66 7.75
CA TRP A 48 -9.72 -0.14 6.47
C TRP A 48 -9.92 -1.12 5.31
N ALA A 49 -9.90 -2.42 5.58
CA ALA A 49 -10.01 -3.47 4.59
C ALA A 49 -10.85 -4.65 5.11
N PRO A 50 -12.16 -4.43 5.38
CA PRO A 50 -13.02 -5.42 6.03
C PRO A 50 -13.14 -6.74 5.25
N ALA A 51 -13.21 -6.69 3.93
CA ALA A 51 -13.30 -7.89 3.10
C ALA A 51 -12.00 -8.69 3.11
N SER A 52 -10.85 -8.02 3.08
CA SER A 52 -9.55 -8.64 3.25
C SER A 52 -9.42 -9.30 4.64
N TRP A 53 -9.79 -8.57 5.68
CA TRP A 53 -9.80 -9.08 7.04
C TRP A 53 -10.63 -10.37 7.17
N GLU A 54 -11.82 -10.39 6.60
CA GLU A 54 -12.70 -11.56 6.64
C GLU A 54 -12.03 -12.79 6.01
N LEU A 55 -11.41 -12.65 4.84
CA LEU A 55 -10.68 -13.73 4.18
C LEU A 55 -9.51 -14.22 5.02
N PHE A 56 -8.66 -13.31 5.47
CA PHE A 56 -7.45 -13.66 6.23
C PHE A 56 -7.79 -14.28 7.60
N SER A 57 -8.76 -13.73 8.31
CA SER A 57 -9.12 -14.23 9.64
C SER A 57 -9.77 -15.62 9.60
N LYS A 58 -10.43 -15.98 8.51
CA LYS A 58 -10.91 -17.35 8.27
C LYS A 58 -9.78 -18.30 7.93
N ALA A 59 -8.85 -17.89 7.05
CA ALA A 59 -7.73 -18.74 6.64
C ALA A 59 -6.69 -18.92 7.73
N VAL A 60 -6.52 -17.92 8.60
CA VAL A 60 -5.55 -17.91 9.70
C VAL A 60 -6.27 -17.57 11.01
N PRO A 61 -6.92 -18.56 11.66
CA PRO A 61 -7.71 -18.33 12.87
C PRO A 61 -6.95 -17.68 14.03
N LYS A 62 -5.63 -17.85 14.09
CA LYS A 62 -4.78 -17.22 15.10
C LYS A 62 -4.92 -15.69 15.11
N LEU A 63 -5.20 -15.07 13.95
CA LEU A 63 -5.44 -13.63 13.87
C LEU A 63 -6.58 -13.17 14.78
N ASN A 64 -7.61 -14.00 14.96
CA ASN A 64 -8.73 -13.68 15.86
C ASN A 64 -8.37 -13.79 17.35
N GLN A 65 -7.32 -14.54 17.67
CA GLN A 65 -6.88 -14.81 19.05
C GLN A 65 -5.88 -13.77 19.56
N LEU A 66 -5.22 -13.03 18.65
CA LEU A 66 -4.26 -12.01 19.02
C LEU A 66 -4.99 -10.76 19.56
N ASP A 67 -4.36 -10.10 20.54
CA ASP A 67 -4.89 -8.87 21.11
C ASP A 67 -4.79 -7.70 20.12
N ASP A 68 -5.79 -6.82 20.16
CA ASP A 68 -5.81 -5.58 19.40
C ASP A 68 -5.18 -4.45 20.20
N VAL A 69 -4.20 -3.76 19.61
CA VAL A 69 -3.55 -2.60 20.23
C VAL A 69 -4.11 -1.25 19.73
N GLY A 70 -5.12 -1.29 18.87
CA GLY A 70 -5.80 -0.09 18.38
C GLY A 70 -5.14 0.54 17.16
N GLU A 71 -5.58 1.74 16.83
CA GLU A 71 -5.23 2.45 15.61
C GLU A 71 -4.61 3.82 15.91
N VAL A 72 -3.46 4.11 15.29
CA VAL A 72 -2.72 5.35 15.51
C VAL A 72 -3.44 6.56 14.91
N GLU A 73 -3.94 6.46 13.68
CA GLU A 73 -4.57 7.57 12.98
C GLU A 73 -5.86 8.05 13.66
N GLU A 74 -6.67 7.13 14.18
CA GLU A 74 -7.90 7.45 14.93
C GLU A 74 -7.65 7.80 16.41
N GLY A 75 -6.39 7.71 16.86
CA GLY A 75 -6.04 7.99 18.24
C GLY A 75 -6.44 6.92 19.25
N THR A 76 -6.70 5.70 18.78
CA THR A 76 -7.07 4.56 19.65
C THR A 76 -5.92 3.61 19.94
N PHE A 77 -4.72 3.85 19.39
CA PHE A 77 -3.54 3.05 19.70
C PHE A 77 -3.23 3.15 21.19
N SER A 78 -3.18 1.99 21.86
CA SER A 78 -3.05 1.92 23.30
C SER A 78 -1.62 1.49 23.71
N VAL A 79 -0.83 2.46 24.14
CA VAL A 79 0.50 2.20 24.74
C VAL A 79 0.37 1.31 25.98
N GLU A 80 -0.66 1.53 26.79
CA GLU A 80 -0.95 0.74 27.98
C GLU A 80 -1.20 -0.73 27.61
N LYS A 81 -1.98 -1.00 26.56
CA LYS A 81 -2.23 -2.35 26.06
C LYS A 81 -0.94 -3.00 25.58
N VAL A 82 -0.11 -2.27 24.83
CA VAL A 82 1.20 -2.76 24.39
C VAL A 82 2.05 -3.18 25.59
N LEU A 83 2.16 -2.33 26.62
CA LEU A 83 2.92 -2.63 27.83
C LEU A 83 2.35 -3.86 28.57
N SER A 84 1.04 -4.01 28.62
CA SER A 84 0.39 -5.15 29.27
C SER A 84 0.70 -6.49 28.62
N LEU A 85 1.00 -6.50 27.33
CA LEU A 85 1.38 -7.69 26.57
C LEU A 85 2.84 -8.11 26.82
N LYS A 86 3.61 -7.28 27.49
CA LYS A 86 5.04 -7.50 27.79
C LYS A 86 5.85 -7.92 26.57
N PRO A 87 5.83 -7.11 25.50
CA PRO A 87 6.55 -7.45 24.28
C PRO A 87 8.06 -7.27 24.44
N ASP A 88 8.82 -8.03 23.66
CA ASP A 88 10.26 -7.86 23.50
C ASP A 88 10.58 -6.82 22.42
N LEU A 89 9.62 -6.53 21.54
CA LEU A 89 9.79 -5.67 20.39
C LEU A 89 8.44 -5.07 19.94
N LEU A 90 8.45 -3.78 19.61
CA LEU A 90 7.34 -3.11 18.92
C LEU A 90 7.76 -2.77 17.50
N VAL A 91 6.99 -3.22 16.52
CA VAL A 91 7.21 -2.95 15.09
C VAL A 91 6.17 -1.94 14.61
N LEU A 92 6.62 -0.79 14.14
CA LEU A 92 5.76 0.31 13.66
C LEU A 92 6.07 0.66 12.21
N ALA A 93 5.07 1.20 11.52
CA ALA A 93 5.31 1.93 10.28
C ALA A 93 5.95 3.30 10.60
N ASP A 94 6.75 3.82 9.68
CA ASP A 94 7.39 5.13 9.83
C ASP A 94 6.38 6.24 10.15
N TRP A 95 5.24 6.27 9.44
CA TRP A 95 4.18 7.26 9.70
C TRP A 95 3.56 7.11 11.10
N GLN A 96 3.46 5.90 11.63
CA GLN A 96 2.97 5.66 13.00
C GLN A 96 3.98 6.17 14.03
N TYR A 97 5.25 5.89 13.81
CA TYR A 97 6.33 6.36 14.67
C TYR A 97 6.33 7.88 14.78
N GLU A 98 6.20 8.58 13.65
CA GLU A 98 6.12 10.04 13.62
C GLU A 98 4.86 10.56 14.34
N MET A 99 3.69 9.97 14.07
CA MET A 99 2.43 10.40 14.67
C MET A 99 2.38 10.17 16.18
N LEU A 100 2.94 9.08 16.66
CA LEU A 100 2.95 8.76 18.10
C LEU A 100 3.89 9.67 18.87
N GLY A 101 5.04 10.01 18.31
CA GLY A 101 5.97 10.95 18.95
C GLY A 101 6.24 10.63 20.43
N SER A 102 5.94 11.59 21.33
CA SER A 102 6.13 11.45 22.77
C SER A 102 5.24 10.39 23.44
N ASP A 103 4.18 9.93 22.79
CA ASP A 103 3.36 8.83 23.30
C ASP A 103 4.18 7.52 23.42
N LEU A 104 5.31 7.42 22.71
CA LEU A 104 6.23 6.29 22.78
C LEU A 104 7.20 6.37 23.98
N ASP A 105 7.22 7.44 24.75
CA ASP A 105 8.16 7.61 25.87
C ASP A 105 8.05 6.46 26.88
N ALA A 106 6.84 6.04 27.20
CA ALA A 106 6.62 4.93 28.14
C ALA A 106 7.15 3.59 27.59
N ILE A 107 7.09 3.38 26.29
CA ILE A 107 7.66 2.20 25.61
C ILE A 107 9.20 2.22 25.75
N ASN A 108 9.80 3.38 25.47
CA ASN A 108 11.25 3.57 25.59
C ASN A 108 11.73 3.41 27.04
N GLU A 109 11.02 3.98 28.00
CA GLU A 109 11.32 3.86 29.44
C GLU A 109 11.22 2.42 29.93
N ALA A 110 10.30 1.63 29.36
CA ALA A 110 10.18 0.20 29.65
C ALA A 110 11.29 -0.65 29.01
N GLY A 111 12.18 -0.05 28.21
CA GLY A 111 13.29 -0.74 27.56
C GLY A 111 12.86 -1.60 26.38
N ILE A 112 11.70 -1.37 25.79
CA ILE A 112 11.19 -2.12 24.64
C ILE A 112 11.74 -1.49 23.36
N PRO A 113 12.59 -2.21 22.58
CA PRO A 113 13.06 -1.71 21.30
C PRO A 113 11.92 -1.47 20.33
N ILE A 114 12.05 -0.43 19.50
CA ILE A 114 11.11 -0.10 18.44
C ILE A 114 11.82 -0.27 17.09
N VAL A 115 11.25 -1.09 16.22
CA VAL A 115 11.69 -1.25 14.83
C VAL A 115 10.71 -0.53 13.93
N VAL A 116 11.23 0.27 13.02
CA VAL A 116 10.43 1.04 12.07
C VAL A 116 10.62 0.48 10.67
N LEU A 117 9.48 0.18 10.02
CA LEU A 117 9.42 -0.28 8.64
C LEU A 117 8.77 0.78 7.77
N ASP A 118 9.11 0.83 6.50
CA ASP A 118 8.51 1.79 5.57
C ASP A 118 8.29 1.21 4.18
N TYR A 119 7.04 0.85 3.90
CA TYR A 119 6.56 0.52 2.56
C TYR A 119 5.76 1.67 1.94
N ASN A 120 5.49 2.74 2.68
CA ASN A 120 4.73 3.90 2.19
C ASN A 120 5.55 4.79 1.26
N ALA A 121 6.84 4.96 1.55
CA ALA A 121 7.72 5.88 0.82
C ALA A 121 7.97 5.49 -0.64
N GLN A 122 7.71 4.25 -1.03
CA GLN A 122 7.83 3.75 -2.40
C GLN A 122 9.22 3.98 -3.02
N THR A 123 10.25 3.96 -2.20
CA THR A 123 11.63 3.87 -2.66
C THR A 123 12.07 2.41 -2.61
N LEU A 124 12.78 1.97 -3.63
CA LEU A 124 13.23 0.59 -3.71
C LEU A 124 14.08 0.20 -2.48
N ASP A 125 14.97 1.09 -2.05
CA ASP A 125 15.83 0.86 -0.88
C ASP A 125 15.04 0.60 0.40
N LYS A 126 13.99 1.39 0.66
CA LYS A 126 13.15 1.22 1.86
C LYS A 126 12.32 -0.06 1.82
N HIS A 127 11.80 -0.43 0.66
CA HIS A 127 11.10 -1.70 0.47
C HIS A 127 12.02 -2.89 0.73
N ILE A 128 13.20 -2.88 0.13
CA ILE A 128 14.20 -3.94 0.33
C ILE A 128 14.61 -4.02 1.80
N LYS A 129 14.95 -2.89 2.40
CA LYS A 129 15.38 -2.85 3.81
C LYS A 129 14.30 -3.35 4.76
N SER A 130 13.07 -2.89 4.58
CA SER A 130 11.94 -3.35 5.40
C SER A 130 11.71 -4.84 5.27
N THR A 131 11.82 -5.37 4.05
CA THR A 131 11.67 -6.81 3.78
C THR A 131 12.78 -7.64 4.43
N GLU A 132 14.03 -7.17 4.35
CA GLU A 132 15.17 -7.81 5.02
C GLU A 132 14.99 -7.83 6.54
N ILE A 133 14.50 -6.74 7.13
CA ILE A 133 14.22 -6.66 8.57
C ILE A 133 13.16 -7.69 8.96
N ILE A 134 12.06 -7.79 8.21
CA ILE A 134 11.04 -8.81 8.49
C ILE A 134 11.64 -10.22 8.37
N GLY A 135 12.50 -10.46 7.40
CA GLY A 135 13.22 -11.72 7.26
C GLY A 135 14.04 -12.07 8.50
N GLU A 136 14.71 -11.08 9.09
CA GLU A 136 15.44 -11.26 10.36
C GLU A 136 14.49 -11.54 11.53
N LEU A 137 13.38 -10.80 11.63
CA LEU A 137 12.41 -10.94 12.72
C LEU A 137 11.65 -12.26 12.69
N THR A 138 11.52 -12.87 11.52
CA THR A 138 10.77 -14.12 11.31
C THR A 138 11.66 -15.33 11.10
N GLY A 139 12.98 -15.16 11.05
CA GLY A 139 13.92 -16.23 10.74
C GLY A 139 13.86 -16.70 9.29
N GLN A 140 13.40 -15.86 8.37
CA GLN A 140 13.17 -16.18 6.97
C GLN A 140 13.99 -15.30 6.01
N LYS A 141 15.29 -15.23 6.25
CA LYS A 141 16.23 -14.40 5.44
C LYS A 141 16.19 -14.75 3.96
N ASP A 142 16.19 -16.04 3.62
CA ASP A 142 16.23 -16.49 2.22
C ASP A 142 14.90 -16.16 1.50
N ARG A 143 13.79 -16.34 2.18
CA ARG A 143 12.46 -15.98 1.66
C ARG A 143 12.35 -14.46 1.46
N ALA A 144 12.84 -13.68 2.41
CA ALA A 144 12.91 -12.22 2.31
C ALA A 144 13.75 -11.77 1.11
N ALA A 145 14.93 -12.37 0.93
CA ALA A 145 15.81 -12.06 -0.19
C ALA A 145 15.16 -12.37 -1.55
N LYS A 146 14.44 -13.48 -1.64
CA LYS A 146 13.70 -13.86 -2.85
C LYS A 146 12.60 -12.84 -3.18
N ILE A 147 11.78 -12.48 -2.19
CA ILE A 147 10.69 -11.50 -2.36
C ILE A 147 11.26 -10.13 -2.75
N ALA A 148 12.30 -9.68 -2.06
CA ALA A 148 12.97 -8.41 -2.35
C ALA A 148 13.53 -8.37 -3.77
N LYS A 149 14.15 -9.47 -4.24
CA LYS A 149 14.68 -9.57 -5.60
C LYS A 149 13.58 -9.50 -6.65
N GLU A 150 12.48 -10.22 -6.45
CA GLU A 150 11.33 -10.20 -7.37
C GLU A 150 10.75 -8.77 -7.48
N TYR A 151 10.61 -8.08 -6.36
CA TYR A 151 10.17 -6.69 -6.32
C TYR A 151 11.12 -5.77 -7.09
N LYS A 152 12.41 -5.86 -6.80
CA LYS A 152 13.46 -5.09 -7.45
C LYS A 152 13.47 -5.30 -8.96
N ASP A 153 13.38 -6.55 -9.41
CA ASP A 153 13.40 -6.90 -10.84
C ASP A 153 12.22 -6.27 -11.58
N ILE A 154 11.04 -6.26 -10.99
CA ILE A 154 9.84 -5.60 -11.57
C ILE A 154 10.07 -4.09 -11.71
N VAL A 155 10.52 -3.43 -10.65
CA VAL A 155 10.73 -1.98 -10.65
C VAL A 155 11.83 -1.58 -11.63
N GLU A 156 12.96 -2.27 -11.60
CA GLU A 156 14.10 -1.96 -12.49
C GLU A 156 13.77 -2.18 -13.96
N HIS A 157 12.99 -3.21 -14.29
CA HIS A 157 12.52 -3.41 -15.66
C HIS A 157 11.72 -2.22 -16.17
N ILE A 158 10.81 -1.69 -15.35
CA ILE A 158 10.02 -0.51 -15.70
C ILE A 158 10.92 0.70 -15.88
N GLN A 159 11.80 0.98 -14.92
CA GLN A 159 12.70 2.13 -14.95
C GLN A 159 13.63 2.10 -16.17
N THR A 160 14.18 0.94 -16.49
CA THR A 160 15.06 0.75 -17.64
C THR A 160 14.30 0.94 -18.96
N THR A 161 13.09 0.40 -19.07
CA THR A 161 12.24 0.56 -20.25
C THR A 161 11.90 2.02 -20.50
N VAL A 162 11.52 2.77 -19.47
CA VAL A 162 11.23 4.20 -19.58
C VAL A 162 12.46 4.98 -19.98
N LYS A 163 13.60 4.73 -19.34
CA LYS A 163 14.86 5.40 -19.64
C LYS A 163 15.29 5.19 -21.11
N ASN A 164 15.19 3.95 -21.57
CA ASN A 164 15.60 3.60 -22.95
C ASN A 164 14.65 4.14 -24.01
N ALA A 165 13.42 4.47 -23.66
CA ALA A 165 12.44 5.05 -24.59
C ALA A 165 12.78 6.49 -24.97
N LYS A 166 13.57 7.19 -24.17
CA LYS A 166 14.03 8.57 -24.42
C LYS A 166 12.89 9.52 -24.82
N LEU A 167 11.81 9.51 -24.02
CA LEU A 167 10.63 10.33 -24.29
C LEU A 167 10.95 11.82 -24.22
N ALA A 168 10.37 12.60 -25.14
CA ALA A 168 10.53 14.05 -25.19
C ALA A 168 9.92 14.76 -23.99
N LYS A 169 8.82 14.20 -23.45
CA LYS A 169 8.11 14.75 -22.29
C LYS A 169 7.74 13.63 -21.33
N GLN A 170 7.83 13.92 -20.03
CA GLN A 170 7.26 13.07 -19.01
C GLN A 170 5.73 13.19 -19.04
N PRO A 171 4.98 12.06 -18.99
CA PRO A 171 3.54 12.13 -18.81
C PRO A 171 3.19 12.67 -17.43
N LYS A 172 2.12 13.46 -17.36
CA LYS A 172 1.59 14.00 -16.10
C LYS A 172 0.49 13.09 -15.58
N VAL A 173 0.61 12.66 -14.34
CA VAL A 173 -0.35 11.77 -13.68
C VAL A 173 -0.91 12.45 -12.44
N TYR A 174 -2.22 12.44 -12.32
CA TYR A 174 -2.94 12.84 -11.12
C TYR A 174 -3.58 11.62 -10.46
N VAL A 175 -3.33 11.43 -9.18
CA VAL A 175 -3.96 10.38 -8.38
C VAL A 175 -4.80 11.00 -7.28
N GLU A 176 -5.98 10.42 -7.05
CA GLU A 176 -6.87 10.86 -5.98
C GLU A 176 -7.50 9.65 -5.28
N PHE A 177 -7.52 9.69 -3.94
CA PHE A 177 -8.31 8.75 -3.16
C PHE A 177 -9.78 9.18 -3.19
N GLY A 178 -10.60 8.43 -3.93
CA GLY A 178 -11.97 8.83 -4.26
C GLY A 178 -13.03 8.40 -3.25
N ARG A 179 -12.69 8.20 -1.98
CA ARG A 179 -13.64 7.72 -0.97
C ARG A 179 -14.86 8.62 -0.75
N GLY A 180 -14.71 9.92 -0.96
CA GLY A 180 -15.77 10.90 -0.79
C GLY A 180 -16.67 11.10 -2.00
N GLY A 181 -16.33 10.45 -3.13
CA GLY A 181 -17.06 10.62 -4.38
C GLY A 181 -16.67 11.87 -5.17
N PRO A 182 -17.30 12.09 -6.35
CA PRO A 182 -16.93 13.19 -7.25
C PRO A 182 -17.21 14.59 -6.70
N ALA A 183 -18.17 14.73 -5.79
CA ALA A 183 -18.53 16.02 -5.20
C ALA A 183 -17.48 16.55 -4.21
N GLU A 184 -16.61 15.68 -3.71
CA GLU A 184 -15.56 16.01 -2.75
C GLU A 184 -14.19 15.92 -3.42
N GLN A 185 -13.31 16.90 -3.13
CA GLN A 185 -11.92 16.84 -3.56
C GLN A 185 -11.16 15.92 -2.58
N GLY A 186 -10.76 14.74 -3.05
CA GLY A 186 -10.10 13.74 -2.23
C GLY A 186 -8.61 13.98 -2.04
N MET A 187 -7.99 13.15 -1.21
CA MET A 187 -6.55 13.18 -0.98
C MET A 187 -5.76 12.83 -2.24
N THR A 188 -4.66 13.55 -2.43
CA THR A 188 -3.58 13.18 -3.34
C THR A 188 -2.29 12.97 -2.55
N PHE A 189 -1.24 12.49 -3.22
CA PHE A 189 -0.01 12.03 -2.58
C PHE A 189 1.20 12.55 -3.36
N PHE A 190 2.23 12.98 -2.65
CA PHE A 190 3.50 13.33 -3.29
C PHE A 190 4.63 12.38 -2.87
N SER A 191 4.98 12.34 -1.58
CA SER A 191 6.14 11.58 -1.08
C SER A 191 5.80 10.23 -0.47
N SER A 192 4.60 9.73 -0.71
CA SER A 192 4.15 8.42 -0.22
C SER A 192 3.20 7.75 -1.19
N MET A 193 3.07 6.43 -1.07
CA MET A 193 2.04 5.64 -1.74
C MET A 193 2.00 5.91 -3.25
N TRP A 194 0.82 6.18 -3.80
CA TRP A 194 0.61 6.40 -5.24
C TRP A 194 1.44 7.53 -5.81
N GLY A 195 1.66 8.61 -5.04
CA GLY A 195 2.48 9.74 -5.48
C GLY A 195 3.95 9.34 -5.67
N SER A 196 4.50 8.61 -4.71
CA SER A 196 5.87 8.08 -4.83
C SER A 196 6.01 7.08 -5.98
N MET A 197 4.97 6.30 -6.29
CA MET A 197 4.99 5.38 -7.44
C MET A 197 5.07 6.14 -8.77
N ILE A 198 4.37 7.25 -8.89
CA ILE A 198 4.44 8.10 -10.09
C ILE A 198 5.88 8.53 -10.35
N SER A 199 6.57 8.98 -9.31
CA SER A 199 8.00 9.36 -9.40
C SER A 199 8.88 8.14 -9.68
N LEU A 200 8.59 7.02 -9.06
CA LEU A 200 9.36 5.77 -9.22
C LEU A 200 9.38 5.29 -10.66
N VAL A 201 8.28 5.44 -11.39
CA VAL A 201 8.18 5.07 -12.82
C VAL A 201 8.63 6.18 -13.77
N GLY A 202 9.15 7.29 -13.26
CA GLY A 202 9.69 8.40 -14.06
C GLY A 202 8.64 9.34 -14.64
N ALA A 203 7.40 9.27 -14.18
CA ALA A 203 6.33 10.19 -14.59
C ALA A 203 6.32 11.45 -13.70
N GLU A 204 5.65 12.50 -14.17
CA GLU A 204 5.45 13.74 -13.42
C GLU A 204 4.19 13.63 -12.56
N ASN A 205 4.33 13.83 -11.26
CA ASN A 205 3.20 13.90 -10.35
C ASN A 205 2.57 15.31 -10.40
N VAL A 206 1.28 15.40 -10.68
CA VAL A 206 0.54 16.67 -10.66
C VAL A 206 0.55 17.28 -9.26
N ALA A 207 0.53 16.48 -8.21
CA ALA A 207 0.66 16.97 -6.85
C ALA A 207 2.04 17.59 -6.64
N PRO A 208 2.12 18.84 -6.12
CA PRO A 208 3.40 19.48 -5.80
C PRO A 208 3.99 18.94 -4.49
N ALA A 209 5.28 19.22 -4.28
CA ALA A 209 6.02 18.74 -3.11
C ALA A 209 5.40 19.21 -1.78
N GLU A 210 4.74 20.34 -1.74
CA GLU A 210 4.08 20.91 -0.57
C GLU A 210 2.95 20.04 -0.03
N ILE A 211 2.39 19.15 -0.85
CA ILE A 211 1.40 18.16 -0.41
C ILE A 211 2.02 17.22 0.65
N GLY A 212 3.32 16.94 0.53
CA GLY A 212 3.98 16.00 1.43
C GLY A 212 3.51 14.56 1.22
N LYS A 213 3.34 13.82 2.29
CA LYS A 213 2.91 12.41 2.22
C LYS A 213 1.50 12.29 1.63
N TRP A 214 0.57 13.12 2.09
CA TRP A 214 -0.81 13.20 1.61
C TRP A 214 -1.39 14.58 1.91
N GLY A 215 -2.35 14.99 1.10
CA GLY A 215 -3.03 16.27 1.24
C GLY A 215 -4.06 16.45 0.12
N THR A 216 -4.68 17.61 0.08
CA THR A 216 -5.70 17.92 -0.95
C THR A 216 -5.17 18.99 -1.90
N LEU A 217 -5.27 18.73 -3.20
CA LEU A 217 -4.96 19.70 -4.24
C LEU A 217 -6.26 20.38 -4.70
N ALA A 218 -6.26 21.69 -4.76
CA ALA A 218 -7.43 22.44 -5.22
C ALA A 218 -7.88 22.02 -6.63
N ALA A 219 -9.18 21.97 -6.86
CA ALA A 219 -9.74 21.53 -8.14
C ALA A 219 -9.19 22.33 -9.33
N GLU A 220 -9.03 23.64 -9.16
CA GLU A 220 -8.49 24.53 -10.20
C GLU A 220 -7.05 24.20 -10.57
N LYS A 221 -6.25 23.73 -9.63
CA LYS A 221 -4.86 23.32 -9.89
C LYS A 221 -4.78 22.02 -10.67
N VAL A 222 -5.71 21.09 -10.43
CA VAL A 222 -5.82 19.86 -11.23
C VAL A 222 -6.16 20.22 -12.68
N LEU A 223 -7.14 21.11 -12.89
CA LEU A 223 -7.53 21.57 -14.23
C LEU A 223 -6.39 22.28 -14.94
N ALA A 224 -5.67 23.16 -14.24
CA ALA A 224 -4.54 23.89 -14.80
C ALA A 224 -3.37 22.99 -15.19
N ALA A 225 -3.16 21.90 -14.45
CA ALA A 225 -2.08 20.94 -14.70
C ALA A 225 -2.31 20.10 -15.95
N LYS A 226 -3.55 19.91 -16.38
CA LYS A 226 -3.92 19.11 -17.55
C LYS A 226 -3.29 17.73 -17.55
N PRO A 227 -3.61 16.86 -16.57
CA PRO A 227 -3.02 15.52 -16.50
C PRO A 227 -3.28 14.71 -17.76
N ASP A 228 -2.28 13.93 -18.16
CA ASP A 228 -2.37 12.97 -19.26
C ASP A 228 -3.09 11.70 -18.84
N ALA A 229 -2.96 11.32 -17.57
CA ALA A 229 -3.64 10.18 -16.98
C ALA A 229 -4.15 10.54 -15.57
N ILE A 230 -5.29 9.97 -15.21
CA ILE A 230 -5.90 10.13 -13.89
C ILE A 230 -6.13 8.74 -13.30
N ILE A 231 -5.75 8.58 -12.04
CA ILE A 231 -6.00 7.37 -11.25
C ILE A 231 -6.88 7.74 -10.07
N ILE A 232 -8.04 7.13 -9.98
CA ILE A 232 -8.93 7.26 -8.81
C ILE A 232 -8.79 5.97 -8.01
N THR A 233 -8.33 6.08 -6.77
CA THR A 233 -8.22 4.93 -5.89
C THR A 233 -9.46 4.79 -5.02
N GLY A 234 -9.78 3.57 -4.65
CA GLY A 234 -10.93 3.26 -3.81
C GLY A 234 -10.70 2.02 -2.98
N ARG A 235 -11.63 1.76 -2.09
CA ARG A 235 -11.61 0.60 -1.21
C ARG A 235 -13.01 0.02 -1.06
N GLU A 236 -13.12 -1.19 -0.54
CA GLU A 236 -14.41 -1.87 -0.37
C GLU A 236 -15.33 -1.22 0.67
N THR A 237 -14.75 -0.48 1.60
CA THR A 237 -15.48 0.13 2.74
C THR A 237 -16.65 1.01 2.29
N GLU A 238 -16.47 1.79 1.23
CA GLU A 238 -17.47 2.73 0.74
C GLU A 238 -18.64 2.07 0.00
N LEU A 239 -18.57 0.78 -0.29
CA LEU A 239 -19.68 0.08 -0.99
C LEU A 239 -21.01 0.25 -0.26
N LYS A 240 -21.00 0.20 1.07
CA LYS A 240 -22.20 0.34 1.91
C LYS A 240 -22.32 1.71 2.57
N LYS A 241 -21.20 2.45 2.71
CA LYS A 241 -21.18 3.72 3.46
C LYS A 241 -21.42 4.95 2.61
N ASN A 242 -21.01 4.93 1.35
CA ASN A 242 -21.13 6.06 0.45
C ASN A 242 -21.39 5.57 -0.97
N GLN A 243 -22.57 5.82 -1.48
CA GLN A 243 -22.97 5.35 -2.82
C GLN A 243 -22.15 5.97 -3.96
N ASP A 244 -21.54 7.12 -3.74
CA ASP A 244 -20.77 7.85 -4.75
C ASP A 244 -19.26 7.68 -4.58
N GLY A 245 -18.81 7.19 -3.42
CA GLY A 245 -17.40 6.95 -3.15
C GLY A 245 -16.83 5.87 -4.06
N MET A 246 -15.58 6.06 -4.51
CA MET A 246 -14.91 5.05 -5.33
C MET A 246 -14.76 3.76 -4.53
N VAL A 247 -15.08 2.65 -5.17
CA VAL A 247 -14.91 1.31 -4.61
C VAL A 247 -14.00 0.49 -5.50
N MET A 248 -13.05 -0.17 -4.88
CA MET A 248 -12.13 -1.14 -5.50
C MET A 248 -11.75 -2.18 -4.46
N GLY A 249 -11.24 -3.30 -4.89
CA GLY A 249 -10.67 -4.29 -3.98
C GLY A 249 -11.51 -5.55 -3.82
N PHE A 250 -11.32 -6.18 -2.69
CA PHE A 250 -11.94 -7.47 -2.38
C PHE A 250 -13.46 -7.37 -2.32
N GLY A 251 -14.14 -8.28 -3.01
CA GLY A 251 -15.59 -8.30 -3.04
C GLY A 251 -16.25 -7.23 -3.92
N ILE A 252 -15.47 -6.43 -4.63
CA ILE A 252 -16.00 -5.38 -5.51
C ILE A 252 -16.13 -5.89 -6.93
N GLU A 253 -17.35 -5.85 -7.46
CA GLU A 253 -17.63 -6.21 -8.83
C GLU A 253 -17.19 -5.10 -9.80
N LYS A 254 -16.65 -5.53 -10.94
CA LYS A 254 -16.15 -4.62 -11.97
C LYS A 254 -17.19 -3.58 -12.41
N ALA A 255 -18.44 -4.01 -12.64
CA ALA A 255 -19.50 -3.12 -13.08
C ALA A 255 -19.80 -1.99 -12.08
N GLU A 256 -19.75 -2.28 -10.78
CA GLU A 256 -19.95 -1.28 -9.73
C GLU A 256 -18.80 -0.27 -9.68
N ALA A 257 -17.55 -0.77 -9.79
CA ALA A 257 -16.38 0.09 -9.86
C ALA A 257 -16.41 1.00 -11.09
N GLU A 258 -16.75 0.46 -12.25
CA GLU A 258 -16.88 1.23 -13.50
C GLU A 258 -17.94 2.33 -13.41
N ARG A 259 -19.10 2.02 -12.83
CA ARG A 259 -20.17 2.99 -12.62
C ARG A 259 -19.71 4.17 -11.78
N ARG A 260 -19.05 3.90 -10.67
CA ARG A 260 -18.55 4.94 -9.75
C ARG A 260 -17.41 5.74 -10.35
N LEU A 261 -16.49 5.08 -11.05
CA LEU A 261 -15.39 5.76 -11.75
C LEU A 261 -15.93 6.71 -12.83
N ASN A 262 -16.93 6.28 -13.58
CA ASN A 262 -17.53 7.09 -14.63
C ASN A 262 -18.09 8.42 -14.11
N ALA A 263 -18.65 8.43 -12.90
CA ALA A 263 -19.16 9.66 -12.28
C ALA A 263 -18.06 10.71 -12.04
N PHE A 264 -16.83 10.29 -11.71
CA PHE A 264 -15.70 11.21 -11.55
C PHE A 264 -15.35 11.98 -12.83
N LYS A 265 -15.55 11.37 -14.00
CA LYS A 265 -15.28 12.01 -15.30
C LYS A 265 -16.18 13.22 -15.57
N HIS A 266 -17.32 13.31 -14.89
CA HIS A 266 -18.31 14.39 -15.06
C HIS A 266 -18.11 15.56 -14.11
N ARG A 267 -17.01 15.60 -13.36
CA ARG A 267 -16.66 16.80 -12.58
C ARG A 267 -16.51 18.01 -13.48
N ALA A 268 -16.83 19.21 -12.93
CA ALA A 268 -16.71 20.47 -13.67
C ALA A 268 -15.29 20.65 -14.27
N GLY A 269 -15.24 20.87 -15.58
CA GLY A 269 -14.01 21.07 -16.33
C GLY A 269 -13.25 19.80 -16.73
N TRP A 270 -13.63 18.63 -16.20
CA TRP A 270 -12.91 17.38 -16.48
C TRP A 270 -13.07 16.88 -17.90
N ALA A 271 -14.20 17.16 -18.56
CA ALA A 271 -14.40 16.77 -19.96
C ALA A 271 -13.33 17.33 -20.91
N GLU A 272 -12.70 18.45 -20.56
CA GLU A 272 -11.64 19.10 -21.35
C GLU A 272 -10.23 18.60 -21.02
N LEU A 273 -10.08 17.80 -19.96
CA LEU A 273 -8.76 17.27 -19.59
C LEU A 273 -8.26 16.24 -20.61
N PRO A 274 -6.96 16.25 -20.95
CA PRO A 274 -6.40 15.24 -21.86
C PRO A 274 -6.68 13.81 -21.41
N ALA A 275 -6.58 13.53 -20.11
CA ALA A 275 -6.87 12.21 -19.54
C ALA A 275 -8.30 11.74 -19.84
N VAL A 276 -9.29 12.62 -19.76
CA VAL A 276 -10.69 12.28 -20.01
C VAL A 276 -10.94 12.16 -21.51
N LYS A 277 -10.46 13.12 -22.31
CA LYS A 277 -10.62 13.10 -23.79
C LYS A 277 -9.99 11.86 -24.41
N ASN A 278 -8.85 11.43 -23.91
CA ASN A 278 -8.09 10.31 -24.44
C ASN A 278 -8.43 8.98 -23.75
N ASN A 279 -9.48 8.94 -22.93
CA ASN A 279 -9.92 7.73 -22.25
C ASN A 279 -8.80 7.12 -21.36
N ARG A 280 -8.14 7.95 -20.58
CA ARG A 280 -7.03 7.58 -19.69
C ARG A 280 -7.36 7.89 -18.23
N VAL A 281 -8.53 7.43 -17.80
CA VAL A 281 -8.97 7.47 -16.39
C VAL A 281 -9.06 6.05 -15.88
N TYR A 282 -8.30 5.77 -14.84
CA TYR A 282 -8.06 4.43 -14.28
C TYR A 282 -8.51 4.37 -12.84
N ALA A 283 -8.69 3.17 -12.32
CA ALA A 283 -8.94 2.97 -10.90
C ALA A 283 -8.07 1.84 -10.34
N ALA A 284 -7.75 1.94 -9.05
CA ALA A 284 -6.95 0.94 -8.36
C ALA A 284 -7.39 0.77 -6.92
N TYR A 285 -7.12 -0.42 -6.36
CA TYR A 285 -7.31 -0.69 -4.94
C TYR A 285 -6.34 0.14 -4.11
N HIS A 286 -6.89 1.05 -3.31
CA HIS A 286 -6.12 2.06 -2.58
C HIS A 286 -5.02 1.46 -1.68
N ALA A 287 -5.34 0.41 -0.94
CA ALA A 287 -4.42 -0.21 0.02
C ALA A 287 -3.19 -0.84 -0.65
N ASN A 288 -3.24 -1.17 -1.95
CA ASN A 288 -2.11 -1.79 -2.64
C ASN A 288 -1.07 -0.77 -3.11
N SER A 289 -0.69 0.13 -2.23
CA SER A 289 0.29 1.19 -2.45
C SER A 289 1.27 1.36 -1.28
N ARG A 290 1.28 0.42 -0.35
CA ARG A 290 2.10 0.45 0.86
C ARG A 290 2.36 -0.97 1.40
N THR A 291 2.66 -1.89 0.51
CA THR A 291 2.79 -3.32 0.82
C THR A 291 3.61 -4.01 -0.26
N LEU A 292 4.17 -5.16 0.03
CA LEU A 292 5.00 -5.91 -0.93
C LEU A 292 4.26 -6.31 -2.21
N SER A 293 2.95 -6.56 -2.14
CA SER A 293 2.16 -6.84 -3.34
C SER A 293 1.99 -5.62 -4.27
N ASP A 294 2.46 -4.46 -3.85
CA ASP A 294 2.33 -3.22 -4.65
C ASP A 294 3.31 -3.13 -5.83
N SER A 295 4.19 -4.12 -6.03
CA SER A 295 4.91 -4.26 -7.31
C SER A 295 3.94 -4.32 -8.50
N ALA A 296 2.77 -4.92 -8.30
CA ALA A 296 1.69 -4.92 -9.27
C ALA A 296 1.14 -3.50 -9.51
N SER A 297 1.04 -2.69 -8.45
CA SER A 297 0.61 -1.29 -8.56
C SER A 297 1.64 -0.42 -9.26
N VAL A 298 2.94 -0.68 -9.08
CA VAL A 298 4.00 -0.01 -9.85
C VAL A 298 3.83 -0.30 -11.35
N GLN A 299 3.55 -1.55 -11.71
CA GLN A 299 3.22 -1.92 -13.10
C GLN A 299 1.96 -1.20 -13.60
N PHE A 300 0.94 -1.11 -12.77
CA PHE A 300 -0.31 -0.42 -13.09
C PHE A 300 -0.07 1.06 -13.37
N VAL A 301 0.67 1.75 -12.51
CA VAL A 301 1.02 3.17 -12.70
C VAL A 301 1.86 3.36 -13.97
N ALA A 302 2.79 2.45 -14.24
CA ALA A 302 3.58 2.48 -15.48
C ALA A 302 2.70 2.35 -16.72
N LYS A 303 1.72 1.43 -16.73
CA LYS A 303 0.77 1.29 -17.84
C LYS A 303 -0.11 2.51 -18.00
N ALA A 304 -0.55 3.13 -16.92
CA ALA A 304 -1.37 4.34 -16.96
C ALA A 304 -0.58 5.52 -17.51
N ALA A 305 0.67 5.69 -17.09
CA ALA A 305 1.55 6.77 -17.52
C ALA A 305 2.07 6.56 -18.95
N TYR A 306 2.42 5.33 -19.31
CA TYR A 306 3.06 4.98 -20.58
C TYR A 306 2.35 3.81 -21.27
N PRO A 307 1.09 3.99 -21.71
CA PRO A 307 0.29 2.87 -22.22
C PRO A 307 0.94 2.14 -23.41
N ASP A 308 1.71 2.84 -24.24
CA ASP A 308 2.35 2.23 -25.41
C ASP A 308 3.62 1.41 -25.06
N LEU A 309 4.30 1.75 -23.96
CA LEU A 309 5.51 1.05 -23.55
C LEU A 309 5.25 -0.26 -22.81
N PHE A 310 4.11 -0.39 -22.15
CA PHE A 310 3.84 -1.49 -21.21
C PHE A 310 2.57 -2.27 -21.54
N LYS A 311 2.29 -2.44 -22.84
CA LYS A 311 1.12 -3.21 -23.31
C LYS A 311 1.10 -4.64 -22.77
N ASP A 312 2.27 -5.25 -22.61
CA ASP A 312 2.42 -6.66 -22.22
C ASP A 312 2.37 -6.90 -20.70
N LEU A 313 2.40 -5.83 -19.88
CA LEU A 313 2.30 -6.00 -18.44
C LEU A 313 0.86 -6.29 -18.01
N ASP A 314 0.71 -7.23 -17.10
CA ASP A 314 -0.56 -7.61 -16.48
C ASP A 314 -0.49 -7.44 -14.95
N PRO A 315 -0.81 -6.25 -14.43
CA PRO A 315 -0.77 -5.98 -12.99
C PRO A 315 -1.67 -6.89 -12.16
N GLN A 316 -2.84 -7.23 -12.68
CA GLN A 316 -3.77 -8.13 -11.99
C GLN A 316 -3.13 -9.50 -11.79
N GLN A 317 -2.48 -10.05 -12.82
CA GLN A 317 -1.82 -11.33 -12.71
C GLN A 317 -0.61 -11.29 -11.77
N THR A 318 0.15 -10.21 -11.79
CA THR A 318 1.27 -10.01 -10.85
C THR A 318 0.76 -9.99 -9.40
N TYR A 319 -0.35 -9.32 -9.15
CA TYR A 319 -1.00 -9.29 -7.84
C TYR A 319 -1.45 -10.69 -7.39
N LEU A 320 -2.14 -11.41 -8.25
CA LEU A 320 -2.61 -12.77 -7.96
C LEU A 320 -1.45 -13.74 -7.72
N ASN A 321 -0.37 -13.62 -8.50
CA ASN A 321 0.82 -14.45 -8.32
C ASN A 321 1.51 -14.19 -6.97
N PHE A 322 1.57 -12.94 -6.52
CA PHE A 322 2.13 -12.63 -5.21
C PHE A 322 1.34 -13.32 -4.09
N TYR A 323 0.01 -13.22 -4.13
CA TYR A 323 -0.85 -13.90 -3.16
C TYR A 323 -0.69 -15.41 -3.21
N LYS A 324 -0.70 -15.99 -4.40
CA LYS A 324 -0.52 -17.44 -4.58
C LYS A 324 0.80 -17.94 -4.00
N ASN A 325 1.87 -17.18 -4.19
CA ASN A 325 3.21 -17.60 -3.78
C ASN A 325 3.51 -17.33 -2.30
N TYR A 326 2.89 -16.30 -1.70
CA TYR A 326 3.34 -15.80 -0.40
C TYR A 326 2.26 -15.60 0.65
N LEU A 327 0.99 -15.65 0.30
CA LEU A 327 -0.11 -15.38 1.23
C LEU A 327 -1.14 -16.51 1.23
N PRO A 328 -1.89 -16.70 2.33
CA PRO A 328 -2.74 -17.86 2.54
C PRO A 328 -4.15 -17.74 1.94
N VAL A 329 -4.46 -16.66 1.24
CA VAL A 329 -5.79 -16.39 0.67
C VAL A 329 -5.70 -16.11 -0.82
N THR A 330 -6.82 -16.33 -1.53
CA THR A 330 -6.96 -15.96 -2.94
C THR A 330 -7.86 -14.72 -2.99
N PRO A 331 -7.33 -13.54 -3.42
CA PRO A 331 -8.16 -12.35 -3.53
C PRO A 331 -9.15 -12.47 -4.67
N GLU A 332 -10.40 -12.09 -4.41
CA GLU A 332 -11.45 -12.01 -5.41
C GLU A 332 -12.03 -10.60 -5.40
N GLY A 333 -12.14 -9.99 -6.57
CA GLY A 333 -12.64 -8.63 -6.70
C GLY A 333 -11.89 -7.84 -7.76
N THR A 334 -12.12 -6.54 -7.79
CA THR A 334 -11.54 -5.63 -8.78
C THR A 334 -10.38 -4.86 -8.16
N ILE A 335 -9.16 -5.25 -8.49
CA ILE A 335 -7.94 -4.63 -7.95
C ILE A 335 -7.46 -3.48 -8.84
N TYR A 336 -7.54 -3.66 -10.15
CA TYR A 336 -7.20 -2.64 -11.14
C TYR A 336 -8.29 -2.52 -12.18
N LEU A 337 -8.56 -1.29 -12.61
CA LEU A 337 -9.54 -0.99 -13.64
C LEU A 337 -8.89 -0.14 -14.72
N PHE A 338 -8.81 -0.71 -15.91
CA PHE A 338 -8.33 -0.03 -17.11
C PHE A 338 -9.53 0.40 -17.96
N PRO A 339 -9.42 1.54 -18.68
CA PRO A 339 -10.45 1.92 -19.63
C PRO A 339 -10.61 0.84 -20.70
N GLU A 340 -11.85 0.60 -21.11
CA GLU A 340 -12.11 -0.29 -22.24
C GLU A 340 -11.54 0.32 -23.53
N THR A 341 -10.84 -0.51 -24.30
CA THR A 341 -10.44 -0.15 -25.67
C THR A 341 -11.66 -0.05 -26.56
N LYS A 342 -11.86 1.13 -27.18
CA LYS A 342 -12.92 1.32 -28.18
C LYS A 342 -12.60 0.58 -29.47
#